data_b665f4ff536ef694decfbb92bbf85ae3
#
_entry.id   b665f4ff536ef694decfbb92bbf85ae3
#
_cell.length_a   1.000
_cell.length_b   1.000
_cell.length_c   1.000
_cell.angle_alpha   90.00
_cell.angle_beta   90.00
_cell.angle_gamma   90.00
#
_symmetry.space_group_name_H-M   'P 1'
#
loop_
_entity.id
_entity.type
_entity.pdbx_description
1 polymer ?
#
loop_
_entity_poly.entity_id
_entity_poly.type
_entity_poly.pdbx_seq_one_letter_code
_entity_poly.pdbx_strand_id
1 'polypeptide(L)'
;TYDITTIRASIGMYLVCKAIHEQTDLRVLLTGEISDELFGYKYTDFAPSPEAFQEESAKRIRELHMYDVLRADRCISVNSLEARVPFGDLDFVQYVMSIDPAKKCNVYGKGKYLLRHAFEGDWLPHDILMREKAAFSDAVGHSMVDDLKAYAEQKYTDEEFETLRRKYDFAQPFTKESLLYRELFEQYYPGQAHMIVDFWMPNKTWPGCDVNDPSARVLSNYGASGK
;
A
#
# COMPACT_ATOMS: atom_id res chain seq x y z
N THR A 1 5.71 8.77 9.73
CA THR A 1 4.42 8.95 9.02
C THR A 1 3.25 8.76 9.97
N TYR A 2 2.09 9.28 9.60
CA TYR A 2 0.77 9.01 10.18
C TYR A 2 -0.22 8.47 9.13
N ASP A 3 0.27 8.16 7.94
CA ASP A 3 -0.54 7.55 6.88
C ASP A 3 -1.02 6.15 7.28
N ILE A 4 -2.33 5.91 7.12
CA ILE A 4 -2.99 4.67 7.56
C ILE A 4 -2.43 3.45 6.85
N THR A 5 -2.34 3.52 5.51
CA THR A 5 -1.88 2.40 4.68
C THR A 5 -0.45 2.01 5.02
N THR A 6 0.42 3.02 5.10
CA THR A 6 1.83 2.84 5.44
C THR A 6 2.00 2.20 6.81
N ILE A 7 1.26 2.65 7.83
CA ILE A 7 1.39 2.10 9.20
C ILE A 7 0.86 0.68 9.28
N ARG A 8 -0.34 0.40 8.76
CA ARG A 8 -0.91 -0.96 8.77
C ARG A 8 0.04 -1.98 8.17
N ALA A 9 0.64 -1.66 7.02
CA ALA A 9 1.58 -2.54 6.33
C ALA A 9 2.96 -2.59 7.01
N SER A 10 3.36 -1.55 7.74
CA SER A 10 4.65 -1.49 8.45
C SER A 10 4.75 -2.52 9.57
N ILE A 11 3.68 -2.79 10.30
CA ILE A 11 3.72 -3.66 11.48
C ILE A 11 4.16 -5.07 11.10
N GLY A 12 3.48 -5.70 10.14
CA GLY A 12 3.84 -7.04 9.68
C GLY A 12 5.22 -7.08 9.03
N MET A 13 5.55 -6.10 8.21
CA MET A 13 6.86 -6.03 7.55
C MET A 13 8.00 -5.87 8.54
N TYR A 14 7.84 -5.01 9.54
CA TYR A 14 8.84 -4.84 10.60
C TYR A 14 9.09 -6.15 11.35
N LEU A 15 8.02 -6.86 11.75
CA LEU A 15 8.14 -8.13 12.47
C LEU A 15 8.83 -9.22 11.63
N VAL A 16 8.52 -9.31 10.35
CA VAL A 16 9.18 -10.26 9.43
C VAL A 16 10.66 -9.89 9.28
N CYS A 17 11.00 -8.62 9.03
CA CYS A 17 12.38 -8.18 8.91
C CYS A 17 13.19 -8.41 10.20
N LYS A 18 12.56 -8.16 11.35
CA LYS A 18 13.17 -8.45 12.66
C LYS A 18 13.46 -9.93 12.81
N ALA A 19 12.50 -10.79 12.50
CA ALA A 19 12.70 -12.25 12.59
C ALA A 19 13.80 -12.74 11.63
N ILE A 20 13.88 -12.22 10.41
CA ILE A 20 14.95 -12.54 9.47
C ILE A 20 16.31 -12.14 10.05
N HIS A 21 16.43 -10.92 10.59
CA HIS A 21 17.69 -10.45 11.18
C HIS A 21 18.12 -11.28 12.38
N GLU A 22 17.19 -11.64 13.28
CA GLU A 22 17.47 -12.37 14.52
C GLU A 22 17.71 -13.86 14.32
N GLN A 23 17.09 -14.46 13.29
CA GLN A 23 17.06 -15.93 13.13
C GLN A 23 17.88 -16.43 11.94
N THR A 24 18.46 -15.53 11.13
CA THR A 24 19.23 -15.90 9.93
C THR A 24 20.44 -14.99 9.72
N ASP A 25 21.37 -15.43 8.88
CA ASP A 25 22.48 -14.62 8.39
C ASP A 25 22.17 -13.84 7.13
N LEU A 26 20.92 -13.87 6.65
CA LEU A 26 20.50 -13.12 5.47
C LEU A 26 20.52 -11.62 5.75
N ARG A 27 21.05 -10.86 4.81
CA ARG A 27 21.12 -9.38 4.91
C ARG A 27 20.57 -8.67 3.70
N VAL A 28 20.24 -9.38 2.63
CA VAL A 28 19.68 -8.85 1.40
C VAL A 28 18.36 -9.52 1.11
N LEU A 29 17.34 -8.73 0.81
CA LEU A 29 15.99 -9.18 0.48
C LEU A 29 15.61 -8.71 -0.93
N LEU A 30 15.05 -9.60 -1.73
CA LEU A 30 14.35 -9.24 -2.96
C LEU A 30 12.89 -8.93 -2.61
N THR A 31 12.38 -7.79 -3.04
CA THR A 31 11.01 -7.36 -2.76
C THR A 31 10.19 -7.17 -4.03
N GLY A 32 8.86 -7.31 -3.90
CA GLY A 32 7.91 -7.06 -4.98
C GLY A 32 7.39 -5.62 -5.05
N GLU A 33 8.02 -4.69 -4.34
CA GLU A 33 7.62 -3.28 -4.33
C GLU A 33 7.62 -2.69 -5.75
N ILE A 34 6.81 -1.67 -5.98
CA ILE A 34 6.66 -0.95 -7.26
C ILE A 34 5.83 -1.72 -8.32
N SER A 35 5.64 -3.02 -8.15
CA SER A 35 4.87 -3.79 -9.12
C SER A 35 3.39 -3.39 -9.18
N ASP A 36 2.82 -2.88 -8.09
CA ASP A 36 1.44 -2.39 -8.03
C ASP A 36 1.28 -1.08 -8.80
N GLU A 37 2.25 -0.19 -8.70
CA GLU A 37 2.26 1.09 -9.40
C GLU A 37 2.44 0.93 -10.91
N LEU A 38 3.24 -0.05 -11.33
CA LEU A 38 3.50 -0.33 -12.75
C LEU A 38 2.37 -1.08 -13.46
N PHE A 39 1.80 -2.09 -12.79
CA PHE A 39 0.86 -3.04 -13.41
C PHE A 39 -0.54 -2.99 -12.84
N GLY A 40 -0.80 -2.07 -11.92
CA GLY A 40 -2.10 -1.88 -11.30
C GLY A 40 -2.31 -2.65 -9.99
N TYR A 41 -3.26 -2.13 -9.23
CA TYR A 41 -3.76 -2.69 -7.99
C TYR A 41 -5.31 -2.68 -8.03
N LYS A 42 -5.98 -3.19 -7.01
CA LYS A 42 -7.45 -3.33 -6.98
C LYS A 42 -8.21 -2.06 -7.39
N TYR A 43 -7.80 -0.89 -6.88
CA TYR A 43 -8.51 0.35 -7.19
C TYR A 43 -8.29 0.83 -8.64
N THR A 44 -7.18 0.45 -9.28
CA THR A 44 -6.90 0.85 -10.66
C THR A 44 -7.80 0.15 -11.68
N ASP A 45 -8.52 -0.92 -11.26
CA ASP A 45 -9.54 -1.55 -12.09
C ASP A 45 -10.75 -0.61 -12.35
N PHE A 46 -10.89 0.44 -11.55
CA PHE A 46 -11.92 1.47 -11.71
C PHE A 46 -11.48 2.66 -12.56
N ALA A 47 -10.29 2.62 -13.14
CA ALA A 47 -9.82 3.68 -14.03
C ALA A 47 -10.81 3.86 -15.20
N PRO A 48 -11.27 5.09 -15.47
CA PRO A 48 -12.28 5.33 -16.51
C PRO A 48 -11.75 5.12 -17.93
N SER A 49 -10.44 5.13 -18.12
CA SER A 49 -9.79 4.82 -19.40
C SER A 49 -8.35 4.33 -19.19
N PRO A 50 -7.73 3.71 -20.22
CA PRO A 50 -6.32 3.34 -20.18
C PRO A 50 -5.38 4.52 -19.92
N GLU A 51 -5.71 5.70 -20.44
CA GLU A 51 -4.93 6.94 -20.22
C GLU A 51 -5.00 7.36 -18.76
N ALA A 52 -6.19 7.32 -18.14
CA ALA A 52 -6.36 7.63 -16.72
C ALA A 52 -5.59 6.63 -15.83
N PHE A 53 -5.58 5.34 -16.20
CA PHE A 53 -4.73 4.34 -15.55
C PHE A 53 -3.24 4.72 -15.64
N GLN A 54 -2.77 5.12 -16.84
CA GLN A 54 -1.37 5.48 -17.07
C GLN A 54 -0.97 6.74 -16.26
N GLU A 55 -1.84 7.74 -16.20
CA GLU A 55 -1.62 8.95 -15.43
C GLU A 55 -1.51 8.64 -13.92
N GLU A 56 -2.39 7.79 -13.42
CA GLU A 56 -2.34 7.33 -12.02
C GLU A 56 -1.06 6.55 -11.74
N SER A 57 -0.68 5.61 -12.61
CA SER A 57 0.60 4.88 -12.50
C SER A 57 1.78 5.83 -12.43
N ALA A 58 1.84 6.82 -13.33
CA ALA A 58 2.91 7.81 -13.35
C ALA A 58 2.92 8.67 -12.07
N LYS A 59 1.73 9.02 -11.54
CA LYS A 59 1.59 9.71 -10.25
C LYS A 59 2.16 8.86 -9.12
N ARG A 60 1.73 7.60 -9.00
CA ARG A 60 2.16 6.70 -7.91
C ARG A 60 3.65 6.40 -7.95
N ILE A 61 4.25 6.27 -9.12
CA ILE A 61 5.70 6.14 -9.27
C ILE A 61 6.42 7.37 -8.72
N ARG A 62 5.93 8.57 -8.96
CA ARG A 62 6.51 9.79 -8.37
C ARG A 62 6.33 9.89 -6.86
N GLU A 63 5.30 9.28 -6.32
CA GLU A 63 4.94 9.29 -4.89
C GLU A 63 5.52 8.11 -4.09
N LEU A 64 6.30 7.22 -4.70
CA LEU A 64 6.84 6.00 -4.05
C LEU A 64 7.50 6.29 -2.69
N HIS A 65 8.27 7.37 -2.61
CA HIS A 65 8.99 7.77 -1.39
C HIS A 65 8.09 8.32 -0.27
N MET A 66 6.81 8.53 -0.55
CA MET A 66 5.84 9.07 0.41
C MET A 66 5.10 7.98 1.19
N TYR A 67 4.93 6.78 0.59
CA TYR A 67 4.05 5.73 1.10
C TYR A 67 4.70 4.34 1.15
N ASP A 68 4.44 3.47 0.16
CA ASP A 68 4.83 2.06 0.22
C ASP A 68 6.35 1.85 0.25
N VAL A 69 7.11 2.57 -0.55
CA VAL A 69 8.58 2.46 -0.54
C VAL A 69 9.17 3.10 0.71
N LEU A 70 8.57 4.17 1.26
CA LEU A 70 8.95 4.71 2.57
C LEU A 70 8.78 3.64 3.67
N ARG A 71 7.65 2.92 3.67
CA ARG A 71 7.41 1.81 4.58
C ARG A 71 8.47 0.73 4.44
N ALA A 72 8.69 0.25 3.21
CA ALA A 72 9.66 -0.80 2.94
C ALA A 72 11.06 -0.40 3.39
N ASP A 73 11.52 0.79 3.00
CA ASP A 73 12.84 1.31 3.39
C ASP A 73 13.00 1.34 4.92
N ARG A 74 12.04 1.92 5.64
CA ARG A 74 12.15 2.06 7.09
C ARG A 74 12.10 0.73 7.83
N CYS A 75 11.20 -0.18 7.44
CA CYS A 75 11.08 -1.48 8.10
C CYS A 75 12.29 -2.39 7.85
N ILE A 76 12.88 -2.32 6.66
CA ILE A 76 14.03 -3.13 6.27
C ILE A 76 15.31 -2.57 6.89
N SER A 77 15.56 -1.27 6.72
CA SER A 77 16.79 -0.61 7.17
C SER A 77 16.96 -0.64 8.69
N VAL A 78 15.89 -0.44 9.46
CA VAL A 78 15.96 -0.48 10.94
C VAL A 78 16.38 -1.86 11.48
N ASN A 79 16.19 -2.91 10.69
CA ASN A 79 16.63 -4.26 11.00
C ASN A 79 17.98 -4.61 10.35
N SER A 80 18.76 -3.63 9.89
CA SER A 80 20.07 -3.82 9.23
C SER A 80 20.01 -4.79 8.03
N LEU A 81 18.92 -4.74 7.28
CA LEU A 81 18.71 -5.47 6.04
C LEU A 81 18.77 -4.49 4.85
N GLU A 82 19.06 -5.00 3.67
CA GLU A 82 19.07 -4.27 2.41
C GLU A 82 17.98 -4.79 1.47
N ALA A 83 17.19 -3.89 0.90
CA ALA A 83 16.19 -4.23 -0.11
C ALA A 83 16.77 -4.15 -1.52
N ARG A 84 16.47 -5.15 -2.34
CA ARG A 84 16.60 -5.11 -3.80
C ARG A 84 15.20 -5.06 -4.39
N VAL A 85 14.98 -4.10 -5.28
CA VAL A 85 13.67 -3.78 -5.85
C VAL A 85 13.69 -3.92 -7.38
N PRO A 86 13.64 -5.14 -7.93
CA PRO A 86 13.78 -5.37 -9.37
C PRO A 86 12.78 -4.60 -10.22
N PHE A 87 11.55 -4.42 -9.74
CA PHE A 87 10.53 -3.62 -10.44
C PHE A 87 10.84 -2.12 -10.44
N GLY A 88 11.77 -1.66 -9.60
CA GLY A 88 12.22 -0.27 -9.53
C GLY A 88 13.45 0.03 -10.36
N ASP A 89 14.00 -0.94 -11.11
CA ASP A 89 15.04 -0.70 -12.09
C ASP A 89 14.57 0.35 -13.11
N LEU A 90 15.39 1.39 -13.34
CA LEU A 90 14.95 2.54 -14.12
C LEU A 90 14.65 2.19 -15.58
N ASP A 91 15.44 1.30 -16.18
CA ASP A 91 15.22 0.86 -17.56
C ASP A 91 13.95 0.00 -17.65
N PHE A 92 13.71 -0.86 -16.64
CA PHE A 92 12.49 -1.63 -16.54
C PHE A 92 11.25 -0.73 -16.36
N VAL A 93 11.31 0.24 -15.47
CA VAL A 93 10.20 1.22 -15.27
C VAL A 93 9.91 1.96 -16.57
N GLN A 94 10.94 2.47 -17.25
CA GLN A 94 10.80 3.18 -18.52
C GLN A 94 10.17 2.26 -19.59
N TYR A 95 10.61 1.02 -19.68
CA TYR A 95 10.07 0.05 -20.61
C TYR A 95 8.59 -0.22 -20.34
N VAL A 96 8.23 -0.55 -19.09
CA VAL A 96 6.82 -0.85 -18.73
C VAL A 96 5.92 0.38 -18.93
N MET A 97 6.41 1.57 -18.62
CA MET A 97 5.66 2.81 -18.82
C MET A 97 5.51 3.19 -20.30
N SER A 98 6.33 2.63 -21.20
CA SER A 98 6.18 2.79 -22.65
C SER A 98 5.17 1.83 -23.28
N ILE A 99 4.74 0.79 -22.56
CA ILE A 99 3.73 -0.17 -23.05
C ILE A 99 2.37 0.53 -23.12
N ASP A 100 1.61 0.26 -24.18
CA ASP A 100 0.24 0.70 -24.33
C ASP A 100 -0.58 0.40 -23.05
N PRO A 101 -1.10 1.42 -22.36
CA PRO A 101 -1.79 1.23 -21.09
C PRO A 101 -3.01 0.30 -21.18
N ALA A 102 -3.65 0.20 -22.33
CA ALA A 102 -4.76 -0.74 -22.55
C ALA A 102 -4.36 -2.19 -22.28
N LYS A 103 -3.08 -2.53 -22.48
CA LYS A 103 -2.55 -3.89 -22.20
C LYS A 103 -2.28 -4.15 -20.73
N LYS A 104 -2.19 -3.09 -19.93
CA LYS A 104 -1.97 -3.17 -18.47
C LYS A 104 -3.27 -3.16 -17.67
N CYS A 105 -4.34 -2.63 -18.25
CA CYS A 105 -5.66 -2.64 -17.62
C CYS A 105 -6.16 -4.06 -17.38
N ASN A 106 -7.01 -4.22 -16.35
CA ASN A 106 -7.58 -5.52 -15.97
C ASN A 106 -8.73 -5.93 -16.92
N VAL A 107 -8.40 -6.23 -18.17
CA VAL A 107 -9.37 -6.63 -19.20
C VAL A 107 -9.71 -8.13 -19.20
N TYR A 108 -8.94 -8.93 -18.47
CA TYR A 108 -9.11 -10.40 -18.40
C TYR A 108 -9.68 -10.88 -17.06
N GLY A 109 -10.17 -9.97 -16.22
CA GLY A 109 -10.66 -10.31 -14.88
C GLY A 109 -9.57 -10.79 -13.91
N LYS A 110 -8.29 -10.52 -14.22
CA LYS A 110 -7.13 -10.92 -13.44
C LYS A 110 -6.13 -9.76 -13.36
N GLY A 111 -5.99 -9.21 -12.15
CA GLY A 111 -5.04 -8.11 -11.92
C GLY A 111 -3.61 -8.49 -12.29
N LYS A 112 -2.88 -7.56 -12.87
CA LYS A 112 -1.50 -7.74 -13.36
C LYS A 112 -1.36 -8.83 -14.43
N TYR A 113 -2.38 -9.01 -15.27
CA TYR A 113 -2.39 -10.11 -16.24
C TYR A 113 -1.16 -10.08 -17.15
N LEU A 114 -0.76 -8.91 -17.66
CA LEU A 114 0.41 -8.77 -18.53
C LEU A 114 1.68 -9.33 -17.86
N LEU A 115 1.91 -8.99 -16.58
CA LEU A 115 3.06 -9.51 -15.82
C LEU A 115 2.96 -11.02 -15.64
N ARG A 116 1.79 -11.52 -15.27
CA ARG A 116 1.56 -12.97 -15.09
C ARG A 116 1.78 -13.74 -16.38
N HIS A 117 1.24 -13.23 -17.49
CA HIS A 117 1.39 -13.84 -18.82
C HIS A 117 2.86 -13.91 -19.27
N ALA A 118 3.67 -12.92 -18.92
CA ALA A 118 5.10 -12.92 -19.22
C ALA A 118 5.89 -14.05 -18.50
N PHE A 119 5.31 -14.60 -17.42
CA PHE A 119 5.90 -15.70 -16.63
C PHE A 119 5.11 -17.02 -16.76
N GLU A 120 4.24 -17.14 -17.76
CA GLU A 120 3.60 -18.42 -18.10
C GLU A 120 4.65 -19.43 -18.59
N GLY A 121 4.40 -20.71 -18.34
CA GLY A 121 5.32 -21.82 -18.61
C GLY A 121 5.89 -22.41 -17.32
N ASP A 122 7.11 -22.92 -17.37
CA ASP A 122 7.73 -23.66 -16.26
C ASP A 122 8.47 -22.75 -15.24
N TRP A 123 8.26 -21.42 -15.27
CA TRP A 123 8.92 -20.48 -14.38
C TRP A 123 8.39 -20.50 -12.94
N LEU A 124 7.08 -20.59 -12.79
CA LEU A 124 6.39 -20.60 -11.51
C LEU A 124 5.26 -21.63 -11.50
N PRO A 125 4.99 -22.28 -10.36
CA PRO A 125 3.79 -23.09 -10.22
C PRO A 125 2.54 -22.27 -10.57
N HIS A 126 1.60 -22.85 -11.30
CA HIS A 126 0.39 -22.17 -11.76
C HIS A 126 -0.40 -21.51 -10.64
N ASP A 127 -0.54 -22.20 -9.50
CA ASP A 127 -1.28 -21.68 -8.32
C ASP A 127 -0.61 -20.43 -7.71
N ILE A 128 0.70 -20.32 -7.80
CA ILE A 128 1.44 -19.13 -7.37
C ILE A 128 1.29 -18.01 -8.41
N LEU A 129 1.47 -18.35 -9.70
CA LEU A 129 1.38 -17.38 -10.79
C LEU A 129 0.01 -16.73 -10.85
N MET A 130 -1.07 -17.51 -10.68
CA MET A 130 -2.46 -17.07 -10.80
C MET A 130 -3.13 -16.78 -9.45
N ARG A 131 -2.39 -16.77 -8.36
CA ARG A 131 -2.91 -16.42 -7.03
C ARG A 131 -3.59 -15.05 -7.04
N GLU A 132 -4.70 -14.90 -6.30
CA GLU A 132 -5.34 -13.60 -6.13
C GLU A 132 -4.43 -12.60 -5.43
N LYS A 133 -4.48 -11.34 -5.89
CA LYS A 133 -3.71 -10.26 -5.29
C LYS A 133 -4.29 -9.90 -3.92
N ALA A 134 -3.44 -9.90 -2.93
CA ALA A 134 -3.74 -9.38 -1.60
C ALA A 134 -2.70 -8.32 -1.21
N ALA A 135 -3.13 -7.31 -0.45
CA ALA A 135 -2.21 -6.39 0.21
C ALA A 135 -1.42 -7.15 1.29
N PHE A 136 -0.23 -6.68 1.64
CA PHE A 136 0.57 -7.32 2.69
C PHE A 136 -0.18 -7.39 4.02
N SER A 137 -0.85 -6.29 4.41
CA SER A 137 -1.69 -6.22 5.61
C SER A 137 -2.86 -7.21 5.61
N ASP A 138 -3.35 -7.59 4.43
CA ASP A 138 -4.42 -8.57 4.29
C ASP A 138 -3.88 -10.01 4.20
N ALA A 139 -2.71 -10.19 3.60
CA ALA A 139 -2.08 -11.49 3.40
C ALA A 139 -1.59 -12.13 4.71
N VAL A 140 -1.25 -11.32 5.71
CA VAL A 140 -0.88 -11.79 7.08
C VAL A 140 -2.10 -12.01 7.97
N GLY A 141 -3.30 -11.93 7.42
CA GLY A 141 -4.59 -12.07 8.11
C GLY A 141 -5.28 -10.72 8.35
N HIS A 142 -6.59 -10.72 8.23
CA HIS A 142 -7.40 -9.52 8.39
C HIS A 142 -7.42 -9.00 9.85
N SER A 143 -7.15 -9.86 10.82
CA SER A 143 -7.23 -9.58 12.26
C SER A 143 -6.41 -8.35 12.67
N MET A 144 -5.19 -8.19 12.15
CA MET A 144 -4.34 -7.06 12.55
C MET A 144 -4.98 -5.70 12.23
N VAL A 145 -5.58 -5.54 11.06
CA VAL A 145 -6.27 -4.29 10.68
C VAL A 145 -7.52 -4.09 11.51
N ASP A 146 -8.28 -5.17 11.72
CA ASP A 146 -9.51 -5.13 12.52
C ASP A 146 -9.20 -4.83 13.99
N ASP A 147 -8.13 -5.40 14.55
CA ASP A 147 -7.66 -5.14 15.91
C ASP A 147 -7.19 -3.68 16.09
N LEU A 148 -6.48 -3.10 15.11
CA LEU A 148 -6.07 -1.69 15.15
C LEU A 148 -7.27 -0.75 15.12
N LYS A 149 -8.27 -1.04 14.28
CA LYS A 149 -9.53 -0.28 14.25
C LYS A 149 -10.28 -0.41 15.56
N ALA A 150 -10.45 -1.62 16.08
CA ALA A 150 -11.13 -1.87 17.35
C ALA A 150 -10.43 -1.16 18.51
N TYR A 151 -9.12 -1.18 18.54
CA TYR A 151 -8.34 -0.43 19.54
C TYR A 151 -8.60 1.08 19.47
N ALA A 152 -8.60 1.66 18.27
CA ALA A 152 -8.89 3.09 18.10
C ALA A 152 -10.34 3.44 18.48
N GLU A 153 -11.31 2.57 18.14
CA GLU A 153 -12.72 2.74 18.54
C GLU A 153 -12.90 2.70 20.06
N GLN A 154 -12.17 1.85 20.76
CA GLN A 154 -12.20 1.77 22.23
C GLN A 154 -11.50 2.95 22.90
N LYS A 155 -10.46 3.50 22.25
CA LYS A 155 -9.65 4.58 22.81
C LYS A 155 -10.36 5.93 22.81
N TYR A 156 -11.20 6.20 21.81
CA TYR A 156 -11.86 7.50 21.63
C TYR A 156 -13.37 7.32 21.53
N THR A 157 -14.12 8.09 22.31
CA THR A 157 -15.54 8.33 22.05
C THR A 157 -15.71 9.17 20.77
N ASP A 158 -16.92 9.21 20.21
CA ASP A 158 -17.18 10.06 19.02
C ASP A 158 -17.00 11.55 19.34
N GLU A 159 -17.39 11.97 20.53
CA GLU A 159 -17.23 13.36 21.00
C GLU A 159 -15.75 13.75 21.17
N GLU A 160 -14.96 12.87 21.76
CA GLU A 160 -13.52 13.06 21.89
C GLU A 160 -12.86 13.12 20.51
N PHE A 161 -13.20 12.22 19.60
CA PHE A 161 -12.70 12.22 18.22
C PHE A 161 -12.97 13.55 17.53
N GLU A 162 -14.24 14.02 17.53
CA GLU A 162 -14.60 15.28 16.89
C GLU A 162 -13.93 16.50 17.51
N THR A 163 -13.63 16.45 18.79
CA THR A 163 -12.92 17.53 19.50
C THR A 163 -11.41 17.50 19.20
N LEU A 164 -10.80 16.33 19.28
CA LEU A 164 -9.35 16.16 19.15
C LEU A 164 -8.87 16.36 17.71
N ARG A 165 -9.62 15.85 16.71
CA ARG A 165 -9.25 16.00 15.32
C ARG A 165 -9.15 17.45 14.85
N ARG A 166 -9.95 18.36 15.44
CA ARG A 166 -9.95 19.79 15.13
C ARG A 166 -8.69 20.54 15.56
N LYS A 167 -7.82 19.91 16.36
CA LYS A 167 -6.51 20.47 16.72
C LYS A 167 -5.54 20.46 15.53
N TYR A 168 -5.85 19.71 14.48
CA TYR A 168 -4.98 19.51 13.34
C TYR A 168 -5.56 20.18 12.10
N ASP A 169 -4.96 21.27 11.67
CA ASP A 169 -5.39 22.04 10.48
C ASP A 169 -4.89 21.41 9.18
N PHE A 170 -3.75 20.68 9.23
CA PHE A 170 -3.15 20.01 8.08
C PHE A 170 -3.35 18.50 8.18
N ALA A 171 -3.74 17.86 7.05
CA ALA A 171 -4.05 16.42 6.98
C ALA A 171 -4.89 15.99 8.19
N GLN A 172 -6.04 16.63 8.36
CA GLN A 172 -6.91 16.42 9.51
C GLN A 172 -7.34 14.95 9.59
N PRO A 173 -7.22 14.31 10.75
CA PRO A 173 -7.71 12.95 10.95
C PRO A 173 -9.19 12.81 10.59
N PHE A 174 -9.53 11.75 9.85
CA PHE A 174 -10.89 11.50 9.37
C PHE A 174 -11.52 10.21 9.90
N THR A 175 -10.74 9.41 10.64
CA THR A 175 -11.18 8.26 11.42
C THR A 175 -10.50 8.26 12.78
N LYS A 176 -11.04 7.54 13.79
CA LYS A 176 -10.39 7.38 15.10
C LYS A 176 -9.00 6.75 14.98
N GLU A 177 -8.83 5.83 14.04
CA GLU A 177 -7.52 5.23 13.73
C GLU A 177 -6.53 6.27 13.17
N SER A 178 -6.95 7.12 12.24
CA SER A 178 -6.09 8.20 11.73
C SER A 178 -5.74 9.22 12.83
N LEU A 179 -6.64 9.46 13.78
CA LEU A 179 -6.36 10.28 14.94
C LEU A 179 -5.32 9.63 15.86
N LEU A 180 -5.45 8.32 16.13
CA LEU A 180 -4.47 7.58 16.92
C LEU A 180 -3.06 7.71 16.32
N TYR A 181 -2.93 7.51 15.02
CA TYR A 181 -1.63 7.61 14.34
C TYR A 181 -1.10 9.04 14.31
N ARG A 182 -1.98 10.03 14.18
CA ARG A 182 -1.58 11.43 14.23
C ARG A 182 -1.09 11.83 15.63
N GLU A 183 -1.76 11.43 16.68
CA GLU A 183 -1.33 11.70 18.05
C GLU A 183 0.03 11.05 18.37
N LEU A 184 0.22 9.79 17.95
CA LEU A 184 1.51 9.11 18.08
C LEU A 184 2.61 9.83 17.28
N PHE A 185 2.32 10.29 16.08
CA PHE A 185 3.27 11.05 15.28
C PHE A 185 3.69 12.34 15.99
N GLU A 186 2.73 13.14 16.47
CA GLU A 186 3.01 14.39 17.20
C GLU A 186 3.78 14.18 18.50
N GLN A 187 3.64 13.01 19.12
CA GLN A 187 4.41 12.67 20.33
C GLN A 187 5.91 12.54 20.03
N TYR A 188 6.27 11.99 18.87
CA TYR A 188 7.67 11.76 18.46
C TYR A 188 8.23 12.86 17.56
N TYR A 189 7.37 13.55 16.81
CA TYR A 189 7.72 14.58 15.84
C TYR A 189 6.82 15.82 15.98
N PRO A 190 6.84 16.50 17.14
CA PRO A 190 5.93 17.60 17.42
C PRO A 190 6.09 18.74 16.41
N GLY A 191 4.97 19.18 15.83
CA GLY A 191 4.92 20.26 14.86
C GLY A 191 5.50 19.93 13.48
N GLN A 192 5.83 18.66 13.20
CA GLN A 192 6.46 18.23 11.94
C GLN A 192 5.46 17.59 10.96
N ALA A 193 4.17 17.78 11.15
CA ALA A 193 3.14 17.14 10.33
C ALA A 193 3.29 17.37 8.83
N HIS A 194 3.80 18.53 8.42
CA HIS A 194 4.03 18.90 7.02
C HIS A 194 5.16 18.11 6.33
N MET A 195 5.93 17.30 7.08
CA MET A 195 6.86 16.32 6.48
C MET A 195 6.12 15.19 5.76
N ILE A 196 4.84 14.97 6.07
CA ILE A 196 3.97 13.99 5.43
C ILE A 196 3.02 14.75 4.50
N VAL A 197 2.95 14.32 3.25
CA VAL A 197 2.20 15.08 2.23
C VAL A 197 0.70 15.02 2.49
N ASP A 198 0.15 13.81 2.69
CA ASP A 198 -1.26 13.54 2.97
C ASP A 198 -1.43 12.04 3.32
N PHE A 199 -2.68 11.63 3.53
CA PHE A 199 -3.06 10.21 3.59
C PHE A 199 -3.09 9.60 2.19
N TRP A 200 -2.54 8.39 2.05
CA TRP A 200 -2.73 7.62 0.83
C TRP A 200 -4.21 7.19 0.72
N MET A 201 -4.81 7.47 -0.41
CA MET A 201 -6.17 7.04 -0.73
C MET A 201 -6.24 6.59 -2.20
N PRO A 202 -7.15 5.68 -2.56
CA PRO A 202 -7.54 5.48 -3.96
C PRO A 202 -7.93 6.81 -4.62
N ASN A 203 -7.88 6.86 -5.95
CA ASN A 203 -8.26 8.09 -6.66
C ASN A 203 -9.77 8.34 -6.50
N LYS A 204 -10.13 9.23 -5.59
CA LYS A 204 -11.52 9.53 -5.22
C LYS A 204 -12.38 10.10 -6.36
N THR A 205 -11.75 10.56 -7.45
CA THR A 205 -12.49 11.05 -8.62
C THR A 205 -13.03 9.91 -9.49
N TRP A 206 -12.58 8.68 -9.26
CA TRP A 206 -13.02 7.52 -10.02
C TRP A 206 -14.27 6.88 -9.41
N PRO A 207 -15.24 6.46 -10.25
CA PRO A 207 -16.41 5.75 -9.77
C PRO A 207 -16.02 4.52 -8.94
N GLY A 208 -16.57 4.40 -7.71
CA GLY A 208 -16.26 3.27 -6.81
C GLY A 208 -15.00 3.45 -5.94
N CYS A 209 -14.26 4.54 -6.09
CA CYS A 209 -13.05 4.84 -5.30
C CYS A 209 -13.24 5.98 -4.28
N ASP A 210 -14.41 6.59 -4.18
CA ASP A 210 -14.72 7.59 -3.13
C ASP A 210 -15.03 6.86 -1.81
N VAL A 211 -13.97 6.48 -1.12
CA VAL A 211 -14.00 5.69 0.12
C VAL A 211 -13.29 6.42 1.25
N ASN A 212 -13.66 6.10 2.50
CA ASN A 212 -13.05 6.67 3.71
C ASN A 212 -12.09 5.71 4.41
N ASP A 213 -11.78 4.58 3.80
CA ASP A 213 -10.76 3.64 4.25
C ASP A 213 -9.83 3.35 3.07
N PRO A 214 -8.50 3.45 3.22
CA PRO A 214 -7.56 3.20 2.12
C PRO A 214 -7.43 1.72 1.75
N SER A 215 -7.96 0.82 2.57
CA SER A 215 -7.89 -0.63 2.33
C SER A 215 -8.65 -1.02 1.07
N ALA A 216 -8.05 -1.87 0.24
CA ALA A 216 -8.75 -2.47 -0.88
C ALA A 216 -9.98 -3.30 -0.47
N ARG A 217 -10.09 -3.70 0.81
CA ARG A 217 -11.22 -4.46 1.39
C ARG A 217 -12.56 -3.76 1.23
N VAL A 218 -12.57 -2.42 1.16
CA VAL A 218 -13.81 -1.64 1.00
C VAL A 218 -14.24 -1.49 -0.46
N LEU A 219 -13.40 -1.90 -1.41
CA LEU A 219 -13.71 -1.83 -2.83
C LEU A 219 -14.57 -3.02 -3.27
N SER A 220 -15.50 -2.78 -4.18
CA SER A 220 -16.44 -3.80 -4.66
C SER A 220 -15.76 -4.98 -5.40
N ASN A 221 -14.56 -4.79 -5.94
CA ASN A 221 -13.77 -5.81 -6.64
C ASN A 221 -12.77 -6.56 -5.73
N TYR A 222 -12.85 -6.39 -4.41
CA TYR A 222 -11.92 -7.06 -3.49
C TYR A 222 -11.98 -8.59 -3.59
N GLY A 223 -13.18 -9.16 -3.68
CA GLY A 223 -13.38 -10.60 -3.89
C GLY A 223 -12.79 -11.46 -2.77
N ALA A 224 -12.12 -12.55 -3.16
CA ALA A 224 -11.48 -13.52 -2.26
C ALA A 224 -10.02 -13.14 -1.89
N SER A 225 -9.60 -11.92 -2.13
CA SER A 225 -8.24 -11.46 -1.83
C SER A 225 -7.94 -11.57 -0.33
N GLY A 226 -6.80 -12.15 0.03
CA GLY A 226 -6.40 -12.31 1.43
C GLY A 226 -7.10 -13.43 2.21
N LYS A 227 -7.86 -14.30 1.53
CA LYS A 227 -8.47 -15.50 2.13
C LYS A 227 -7.61 -16.72 1.89
#